data_84a27eb76e89554224a81ed78ca0f64a
#
_entry.id   84a27eb76e89554224a81ed78ca0f64a
#
_cell.length_a   1.000
_cell.length_b   1.000
_cell.length_c   1.000
_cell.angle_alpha   90.00
_cell.angle_beta   90.00
_cell.angle_gamma   90.00
#
_symmetry.space_group_name_H-M   'P 1'
#
loop_
_entity.id
_entity.type
_entity.pdbx_description
1 polymer ?
#
loop_
_entity_poly.entity_id
_entity_poly.type
_entity_poly.pdbx_seq_one_letter_code
_entity_poly.pdbx_strand_id
1 'polypeptide(L)'
;FPSFRPNGTLYFSSDGRGGLGGLDLYLAQEDTLLHEWKVEHLPAPMNSAGNDFGITFDGWHNRGFFSSSRSTGGRGWDKMFEFSYPERLLTVKGWVYEQDGYELPAAQVQMVGSDGTNVKLPVKPDGSFEQEVQPGVRYVFLASCSGYLNFPNQLQVDSIQDEEHQYVLQFPLPSMNIPVLVRNVFYPFD
;
A
#
# COMPACT_ATOMS: atom_id res chain seq x y z
N PHE A 1 24.02 4.75 -4.02
CA PHE A 1 23.37 4.44 -5.31
C PHE A 1 21.86 4.53 -5.15
N PRO A 2 21.25 5.74 -5.18
CA PRO A 2 19.80 5.89 -5.11
C PRO A 2 19.17 5.67 -6.49
N SER A 3 17.97 5.05 -6.49
CA SER A 3 17.12 4.86 -7.67
C SER A 3 15.67 5.13 -7.29
N PHE A 4 14.99 6.04 -7.98
CA PHE A 4 13.58 6.32 -7.77
C PHE A 4 12.72 5.56 -8.80
N ARG A 5 11.64 5.00 -8.31
CA ARG A 5 10.58 4.51 -9.20
C ARG A 5 9.56 5.61 -9.49
N PRO A 6 8.81 5.48 -10.60
CA PRO A 6 7.77 6.44 -10.95
C PRO A 6 6.68 6.64 -9.87
N ASN A 7 6.44 5.64 -9.02
CA ASN A 7 5.51 5.72 -7.88
C ASN A 7 6.09 6.44 -6.64
N GLY A 8 7.29 7.04 -6.73
CA GLY A 8 7.94 7.74 -5.62
C GLY A 8 8.74 6.86 -4.67
N THR A 9 8.74 5.53 -4.84
CA THR A 9 9.56 4.65 -4.01
C THR A 9 11.05 4.86 -4.32
N LEU A 10 11.82 5.13 -3.30
CA LEU A 10 13.28 5.24 -3.35
C LEU A 10 13.93 3.90 -3.00
N TYR A 11 14.79 3.42 -3.86
CA TYR A 11 15.70 2.30 -3.56
C TYR A 11 17.11 2.82 -3.36
N PHE A 12 17.81 2.30 -2.36
CA PHE A 12 19.18 2.69 -2.05
C PHE A 12 19.96 1.57 -1.40
N SER A 13 21.29 1.69 -1.35
CA SER A 13 22.15 0.73 -0.66
C SER A 13 22.80 1.39 0.55
N SER A 14 22.95 0.65 1.63
CA SER A 14 23.57 1.13 2.87
C SER A 14 24.28 0.00 3.60
N ASP A 15 25.40 0.32 4.23
CA ASP A 15 26.14 -0.49 5.20
C ASP A 15 25.91 -0.03 6.66
N GLY A 16 25.21 1.09 6.83
CA GLY A 16 24.92 1.69 8.13
C GLY A 16 23.65 1.18 8.80
N ARG A 17 22.93 0.22 8.18
CA ARG A 17 21.71 -0.40 8.70
C ARG A 17 21.93 -1.88 8.90
N GLY A 18 21.14 -2.51 9.79
CA GLY A 18 21.21 -3.98 9.96
C GLY A 18 20.79 -4.70 8.68
N GLY A 19 21.62 -5.63 8.20
CA GLY A 19 21.40 -6.35 6.95
C GLY A 19 22.00 -7.76 6.97
N LEU A 20 22.14 -8.36 5.79
CA LEU A 20 22.71 -9.70 5.59
C LEU A 20 24.21 -9.65 5.28
N GLY A 21 24.69 -8.56 4.68
CA GLY A 21 26.06 -8.41 4.19
C GLY A 21 26.70 -7.07 4.57
N GLY A 22 27.55 -6.57 3.70
CA GLY A 22 28.15 -5.23 3.83
C GLY A 22 27.17 -4.16 3.35
N LEU A 23 27.16 -3.88 2.04
CA LEU A 23 26.10 -3.06 1.45
C LEU A 23 24.87 -3.92 1.20
N ASP A 24 23.73 -3.49 1.72
CA ASP A 24 22.44 -4.11 1.47
C ASP A 24 21.48 -3.12 0.82
N LEU A 25 20.56 -3.64 0.02
CA LEU A 25 19.51 -2.89 -0.66
C LEU A 25 18.32 -2.64 0.28
N TYR A 26 17.83 -1.42 0.27
CA TYR A 26 16.67 -0.96 1.02
C TYR A 26 15.70 -0.26 0.07
N LEU A 27 14.44 -0.26 0.42
CA LEU A 27 13.44 0.65 -0.13
C LEU A 27 13.00 1.65 0.93
N ALA A 28 12.67 2.87 0.49
CA ALA A 28 12.05 3.89 1.32
C ALA A 28 10.83 4.44 0.59
N GLN A 29 9.73 4.54 1.30
CA GLN A 29 8.47 5.04 0.78
C GLN A 29 7.94 6.14 1.69
N GLU A 30 7.57 7.28 1.09
CA GLU A 30 6.95 8.36 1.83
C GLU A 30 5.46 8.08 2.02
N ASP A 31 5.02 8.11 3.26
CA ASP A 31 3.61 8.20 3.59
C ASP A 31 3.19 9.66 3.55
N THR A 32 2.61 10.10 2.45
CA THR A 32 2.20 11.49 2.23
C THR A 32 1.06 11.94 3.17
N LEU A 33 0.33 11.01 3.78
CA LEU A 33 -0.72 11.31 4.76
C LEU A 33 -0.15 11.60 6.15
N LEU A 34 0.94 10.91 6.52
CA LEU A 34 1.63 11.10 7.80
C LEU A 34 2.88 11.99 7.67
N HIS A 35 3.34 12.27 6.45
CA HIS A 35 4.63 12.93 6.19
C HIS A 35 5.82 12.20 6.82
N GLU A 36 5.80 10.86 6.77
CA GLU A 36 6.84 10.01 7.34
C GLU A 36 7.42 9.09 6.26
N TRP A 37 8.72 8.78 6.41
CA TRP A 37 9.39 7.81 5.54
C TRP A 37 9.49 6.46 6.21
N LYS A 38 8.91 5.43 5.59
CA LYS A 38 9.07 4.04 5.98
C LYS A 38 10.23 3.43 5.19
N VAL A 39 11.21 2.86 5.90
CA VAL A 39 12.38 2.22 5.30
C VAL A 39 12.34 0.73 5.59
N GLU A 40 12.47 -0.09 4.54
CA GLU A 40 12.43 -1.54 4.62
C GLU A 40 13.68 -2.15 3.99
N HIS A 41 14.19 -3.22 4.60
CA HIS A 41 15.28 -4.03 4.08
C HIS A 41 14.73 -5.02 3.05
N LEU A 42 15.34 -5.11 1.86
CA LEU A 42 14.92 -6.11 0.89
C LEU A 42 15.36 -7.51 1.35
N PRO A 43 14.51 -8.52 1.23
CA PRO A 43 14.86 -9.89 1.63
C PRO A 43 15.84 -10.54 0.65
N ALA A 44 16.37 -11.71 1.03
CA ALA A 44 16.97 -12.61 0.06
C ALA A 44 15.91 -13.07 -0.97
N PRO A 45 16.27 -13.24 -2.25
CA PRO A 45 17.62 -13.25 -2.81
C PRO A 45 18.14 -11.86 -3.27
N MET A 46 17.40 -10.76 -3.06
CA MET A 46 17.87 -9.43 -3.44
C MET A 46 19.11 -9.06 -2.64
N ASN A 47 19.08 -9.21 -1.33
CA ASN A 47 20.24 -9.09 -0.46
C ASN A 47 20.89 -10.45 -0.17
N SER A 48 22.19 -10.43 0.12
CA SER A 48 23.02 -11.60 0.39
C SER A 48 24.07 -11.29 1.44
N ALA A 49 24.93 -12.25 1.77
CA ALA A 49 26.08 -12.03 2.63
C ALA A 49 27.21 -11.21 1.97
N GLY A 50 27.09 -10.85 0.70
CA GLY A 50 28.01 -9.98 -0.03
C GLY A 50 27.61 -8.51 0.07
N ASN A 51 28.18 -7.68 -0.82
CA ASN A 51 27.70 -6.31 -1.03
C ASN A 51 26.65 -6.35 -2.16
N ASP A 52 25.47 -5.79 -1.90
CA ASP A 52 24.38 -5.71 -2.87
C ASP A 52 24.01 -4.23 -3.07
N PHE A 53 24.12 -3.72 -4.30
CA PHE A 53 24.02 -2.27 -4.54
C PHE A 53 23.62 -1.93 -5.99
N GLY A 54 23.29 -0.65 -6.21
CA GLY A 54 23.08 -0.10 -7.54
C GLY A 54 21.87 -0.66 -8.27
N ILE A 55 20.77 -0.90 -7.55
CA ILE A 55 19.52 -1.40 -8.15
C ILE A 55 18.92 -0.39 -9.12
N THR A 56 18.50 -0.88 -10.28
CA THR A 56 17.80 -0.10 -11.31
C THR A 56 16.61 -0.90 -11.82
N PHE A 57 15.58 -0.20 -12.31
CA PHE A 57 14.35 -0.79 -12.81
C PHE A 57 14.12 -0.45 -14.28
N ASP A 58 13.47 -1.34 -15.01
CA ASP A 58 12.99 -1.12 -16.36
C ASP A 58 11.64 -0.37 -16.30
N GLY A 59 11.71 0.96 -16.18
CA GLY A 59 10.53 1.82 -16.12
C GLY A 59 9.58 1.43 -14.98
N TRP A 60 8.33 1.10 -15.34
CA TRP A 60 7.28 0.67 -14.42
C TRP A 60 7.32 -0.82 -14.09
N HIS A 61 8.07 -1.62 -14.84
CA HIS A 61 8.13 -3.05 -14.66
C HIS A 61 8.86 -3.44 -13.37
N ASN A 62 8.45 -4.55 -12.78
CA ASN A 62 9.08 -5.12 -11.58
C ASN A 62 10.30 -5.99 -11.94
N ARG A 63 11.10 -5.54 -12.88
CA ARG A 63 12.35 -6.16 -13.32
C ARG A 63 13.44 -5.12 -13.48
N GLY A 64 14.67 -5.57 -13.43
CA GLY A 64 15.82 -4.67 -13.58
C GLY A 64 17.13 -5.37 -13.26
N PHE A 65 18.11 -4.58 -12.85
CA PHE A 65 19.45 -5.04 -12.57
C PHE A 65 19.96 -4.48 -11.24
N PHE A 66 20.85 -5.21 -10.60
CA PHE A 66 21.64 -4.74 -9.47
C PHE A 66 23.02 -5.37 -9.48
N SER A 67 23.96 -4.78 -8.77
CA SER A 67 25.34 -5.27 -8.63
C SER A 67 25.49 -6.03 -7.33
N SER A 68 26.27 -7.14 -7.35
CA SER A 68 26.54 -7.92 -6.15
C SER A 68 27.88 -8.60 -6.16
N SER A 69 28.54 -8.66 -5.01
CA SER A 69 29.76 -9.44 -4.77
C SER A 69 29.52 -10.86 -4.26
N ARG A 70 28.24 -11.32 -4.20
CA ARG A 70 27.82 -12.61 -3.61
C ARG A 70 28.53 -13.83 -4.17
N SER A 71 28.84 -13.83 -5.47
CA SER A 71 29.48 -14.97 -6.14
C SER A 71 30.99 -15.02 -5.99
N THR A 72 31.58 -14.00 -5.38
CA THR A 72 33.04 -13.90 -5.20
C THR A 72 33.46 -13.99 -3.73
N GLY A 73 32.49 -14.20 -2.80
CA GLY A 73 32.76 -14.21 -1.37
C GLY A 73 33.33 -12.87 -0.85
N GLY A 74 32.97 -11.76 -1.50
CA GLY A 74 33.49 -10.42 -1.19
C GLY A 74 34.92 -10.19 -1.71
N ARG A 75 35.47 -11.12 -2.46
CA ARG A 75 36.80 -11.01 -3.08
C ARG A 75 36.67 -11.06 -4.61
N GLY A 76 37.04 -10.01 -5.30
CA GLY A 76 37.06 -9.94 -6.76
C GLY A 76 36.07 -8.95 -7.34
N TRP A 77 35.62 -9.21 -8.55
CA TRP A 77 34.79 -8.29 -9.33
C TRP A 77 33.33 -8.47 -8.98
N ASP A 78 32.64 -7.34 -8.75
CA ASP A 78 31.19 -7.33 -8.63
C ASP A 78 30.55 -7.78 -9.94
N LYS A 79 29.45 -8.51 -9.85
CA LYS A 79 28.67 -8.98 -10.99
C LYS A 79 27.32 -8.29 -11.01
N MET A 80 26.85 -8.06 -12.22
CA MET A 80 25.49 -7.58 -12.45
C MET A 80 24.52 -8.76 -12.47
N PHE A 81 23.44 -8.64 -11.74
CA PHE A 81 22.35 -9.63 -11.68
C PHE A 81 21.08 -8.99 -12.22
N GLU A 82 20.40 -9.74 -13.05
CA GLU A 82 19.04 -9.44 -13.46
C GLU A 82 18.06 -9.97 -12.41
N PHE A 83 17.01 -9.21 -12.13
CA PHE A 83 15.90 -9.64 -11.30
C PHE A 83 14.57 -9.40 -12.01
N SER A 84 13.60 -10.23 -11.72
CA SER A 84 12.21 -10.05 -12.12
C SER A 84 11.31 -10.51 -10.98
N TYR A 85 10.50 -9.60 -10.45
CA TYR A 85 9.39 -9.97 -9.60
C TYR A 85 8.18 -10.24 -10.47
N PRO A 86 7.38 -11.25 -10.19
CA PRO A 86 6.09 -11.42 -10.84
C PRO A 86 5.28 -10.11 -10.72
N GLU A 87 4.71 -9.64 -11.80
CA GLU A 87 3.72 -8.58 -11.77
C GLU A 87 2.45 -9.20 -11.16
N ARG A 88 2.27 -9.02 -9.86
CA ARG A 88 1.12 -9.55 -9.14
C ARG A 88 0.09 -8.47 -9.00
N LEU A 89 -1.12 -8.79 -9.37
CA LEU A 89 -2.27 -7.92 -9.18
C LEU A 89 -2.72 -8.02 -7.73
N LEU A 90 -2.47 -6.97 -6.96
CA LEU A 90 -3.07 -6.80 -5.65
C LEU A 90 -4.37 -6.03 -5.85
N THR A 91 -5.47 -6.60 -5.40
CA THR A 91 -6.78 -5.98 -5.55
C THR A 91 -7.47 -5.81 -4.20
N VAL A 92 -8.19 -4.71 -4.06
CA VAL A 92 -9.16 -4.53 -2.99
C VAL A 92 -10.55 -4.69 -3.56
N LYS A 93 -11.36 -5.50 -2.91
CA LYS A 93 -12.78 -5.65 -3.19
C LYS A 93 -13.59 -5.18 -1.99
N GLY A 94 -14.57 -4.33 -2.21
CA GLY A 94 -15.41 -3.81 -1.14
C GLY A 94 -16.87 -3.87 -1.47
N TRP A 95 -17.71 -3.81 -0.42
CA TRP A 95 -19.16 -3.73 -0.51
C TRP A 95 -19.67 -2.59 0.33
N VAL A 96 -20.52 -1.76 -0.28
CA VAL A 96 -21.23 -0.66 0.38
C VAL A 96 -22.68 -1.07 0.53
N TYR A 97 -23.17 -1.06 1.76
CA TYR A 97 -24.53 -1.48 2.10
C TYR A 97 -25.07 -0.70 3.29
N GLU A 98 -26.39 -0.66 3.43
CA GLU A 98 -27.02 -0.13 4.64
C GLU A 98 -26.70 -1.02 5.84
N GLN A 99 -26.54 -0.45 7.02
CA GLN A 99 -26.20 -1.20 8.22
C GLN A 99 -27.14 -2.38 8.50
N ASP A 100 -28.39 -2.30 8.03
CA ASP A 100 -29.38 -3.38 8.12
C ASP A 100 -29.28 -4.42 6.98
N GLY A 101 -28.28 -4.28 6.07
CA GLY A 101 -27.93 -5.27 5.07
C GLY A 101 -28.46 -5.03 3.65
N TYR A 102 -29.08 -3.88 3.38
CA TYR A 102 -29.54 -3.54 2.03
C TYR A 102 -28.42 -2.94 1.18
N GLU A 103 -28.37 -3.33 -0.08
CA GLU A 103 -27.40 -2.83 -1.05
C GLU A 103 -27.64 -1.34 -1.36
N LEU A 104 -26.56 -0.58 -1.54
CA LEU A 104 -26.59 0.85 -1.84
C LEU A 104 -25.95 1.15 -3.22
N PRO A 105 -26.66 0.90 -4.33
CA PRO A 105 -26.11 1.06 -5.68
C PRO A 105 -25.80 2.53 -6.06
N ALA A 106 -26.36 3.51 -5.33
CA ALA A 106 -26.08 4.93 -5.51
C ALA A 106 -24.90 5.43 -4.67
N ALA A 107 -24.24 4.53 -3.93
CA ALA A 107 -23.09 4.87 -3.13
C ALA A 107 -21.89 5.26 -3.99
N GLN A 108 -21.00 6.05 -3.41
CA GLN A 108 -19.72 6.45 -3.98
C GLN A 108 -18.63 6.10 -2.98
N VAL A 109 -17.50 5.64 -3.49
CA VAL A 109 -16.30 5.39 -2.69
C VAL A 109 -15.17 6.24 -3.21
N GLN A 110 -14.58 7.05 -2.36
CA GLN A 110 -13.35 7.75 -2.65
C GLN A 110 -12.17 7.01 -2.02
N MET A 111 -11.13 6.78 -2.78
CA MET A 111 -9.88 6.18 -2.33
C MET A 111 -8.75 7.20 -2.42
N VAL A 112 -8.00 7.35 -1.33
CA VAL A 112 -6.82 8.20 -1.23
C VAL A 112 -5.66 7.35 -0.74
N GLY A 113 -4.55 7.35 -1.48
CA GLY A 113 -3.33 6.61 -1.16
C GLY A 113 -2.22 7.52 -0.62
N SER A 114 -1.35 6.95 0.21
CA SER A 114 -0.13 7.62 0.69
C SER A 114 0.90 7.87 -0.43
N ASP A 115 0.70 7.29 -1.60
CA ASP A 115 1.45 7.53 -2.84
C ASP A 115 0.92 8.73 -3.66
N GLY A 116 -0.10 9.44 -3.14
CA GLY A 116 -0.78 10.53 -3.83
C GLY A 116 -1.97 10.10 -4.70
N THR A 117 -2.31 8.80 -4.75
CA THR A 117 -3.52 8.31 -5.40
C THR A 117 -4.75 8.99 -4.82
N ASN A 118 -5.63 9.53 -5.68
CA ASN A 118 -6.90 10.13 -5.27
C ASN A 118 -7.94 9.88 -6.38
N VAL A 119 -8.76 8.85 -6.19
CA VAL A 119 -9.72 8.38 -7.20
C VAL A 119 -11.11 8.12 -6.60
N LYS A 120 -12.13 8.34 -7.41
CA LYS A 120 -13.50 7.92 -7.11
C LYS A 120 -13.74 6.57 -7.76
N LEU A 121 -14.13 5.60 -6.97
CA LEU A 121 -14.37 4.24 -7.41
C LEU A 121 -15.85 4.08 -7.83
N PRO A 122 -16.10 3.46 -8.99
CA PRO A 122 -17.44 3.13 -9.40
C PRO A 122 -17.98 1.99 -8.53
N VAL A 123 -19.15 2.20 -7.92
CA VAL A 123 -19.87 1.16 -7.18
C VAL A 123 -20.87 0.50 -8.13
N LYS A 124 -20.87 -0.84 -8.18
CA LYS A 124 -21.77 -1.64 -9.00
C LYS A 124 -23.17 -1.67 -8.39
N PRO A 125 -24.22 -2.11 -9.16
CA PRO A 125 -25.58 -2.20 -8.64
C PRO A 125 -25.75 -3.10 -7.40
N ASP A 126 -24.86 -4.09 -7.21
CA ASP A 126 -24.81 -4.97 -6.04
C ASP A 126 -24.05 -4.37 -4.85
N GLY A 127 -23.73 -3.06 -4.90
CA GLY A 127 -22.97 -2.37 -3.88
C GLY A 127 -21.48 -2.66 -3.89
N SER A 128 -20.97 -3.52 -4.78
CA SER A 128 -19.57 -3.91 -4.82
C SER A 128 -18.71 -2.93 -5.63
N PHE A 129 -17.45 -2.85 -5.28
CA PHE A 129 -16.39 -2.23 -6.09
C PHE A 129 -15.12 -3.07 -6.03
N GLU A 130 -14.26 -2.87 -7.02
CA GLU A 130 -12.95 -3.54 -7.09
C GLU A 130 -11.92 -2.56 -7.66
N GLN A 131 -10.73 -2.54 -7.07
CA GLN A 131 -9.66 -1.63 -7.46
C GLN A 131 -8.30 -2.30 -7.25
N GLU A 132 -7.39 -2.07 -8.20
CA GLU A 132 -5.97 -2.41 -8.01
C GLU A 132 -5.33 -1.50 -6.97
N VAL A 133 -4.46 -2.09 -6.16
CA VAL A 133 -3.69 -1.39 -5.12
C VAL A 133 -2.21 -1.71 -5.25
N GLN A 134 -1.36 -0.79 -4.81
CA GLN A 134 0.08 -0.93 -4.93
C GLN A 134 0.71 -1.43 -3.63
N PRO A 135 1.75 -2.27 -3.72
CA PRO A 135 2.51 -2.71 -2.55
C PRO A 135 3.07 -1.52 -1.76
N GLY A 136 3.06 -1.63 -0.43
CA GLY A 136 3.63 -0.66 0.48
C GLY A 136 2.81 0.62 0.68
N VAL A 137 1.70 0.79 -0.03
CA VAL A 137 0.85 1.96 0.06
C VAL A 137 -0.23 1.77 1.12
N ARG A 138 -0.48 2.83 1.89
CA ARG A 138 -1.63 2.91 2.76
C ARG A 138 -2.75 3.67 2.06
N TYR A 139 -3.92 3.07 2.01
CA TYR A 139 -5.13 3.65 1.43
C TYR A 139 -6.16 3.97 2.50
N VAL A 140 -6.80 5.12 2.33
CA VAL A 140 -7.99 5.52 3.09
C VAL A 140 -9.16 5.55 2.12
N PHE A 141 -10.24 4.89 2.48
CA PHE A 141 -11.48 4.83 1.73
C PHE A 141 -12.56 5.58 2.47
N LEU A 142 -13.38 6.34 1.75
CA LEU A 142 -14.55 7.00 2.28
C LEU A 142 -15.77 6.61 1.45
N ALA A 143 -16.65 5.80 2.01
CA ALA A 143 -17.92 5.49 1.39
C ALA A 143 -18.98 6.51 1.80
N SER A 144 -19.78 6.94 0.83
CA SER A 144 -20.84 7.92 1.01
C SER A 144 -22.06 7.59 0.16
N CYS A 145 -23.26 7.87 0.68
CA CYS A 145 -24.51 7.75 -0.04
C CYS A 145 -25.49 8.80 0.48
N SER A 146 -26.34 9.35 -0.40
CA SER A 146 -27.36 10.32 0.01
C SER A 146 -28.33 9.72 1.02
N GLY A 147 -28.55 10.39 2.16
CA GLY A 147 -29.40 9.90 3.25
C GLY A 147 -28.69 8.99 4.26
N TYR A 148 -27.39 8.80 4.14
CA TYR A 148 -26.57 7.97 5.03
C TYR A 148 -25.39 8.74 5.59
N LEU A 149 -24.88 8.32 6.74
CA LEU A 149 -23.63 8.83 7.29
C LEU A 149 -22.45 8.19 6.53
N ASN A 150 -21.43 8.99 6.28
CA ASN A 150 -20.23 8.51 5.63
C ASN A 150 -19.50 7.48 6.51
N PHE A 151 -18.87 6.48 5.87
CA PHE A 151 -18.14 5.43 6.57
C PHE A 151 -16.68 5.40 6.05
N PRO A 152 -15.70 5.71 6.90
CA PRO A 152 -14.29 5.59 6.56
C PRO A 152 -13.78 4.17 6.80
N ASN A 153 -12.84 3.72 5.98
CA ASN A 153 -12.08 2.49 6.18
C ASN A 153 -10.65 2.71 5.71
N GLN A 154 -9.72 1.88 6.14
CA GLN A 154 -8.32 1.97 5.76
C GLN A 154 -7.73 0.60 5.47
N LEU A 155 -6.75 0.57 4.58
CA LEU A 155 -6.02 -0.61 4.17
C LEU A 155 -4.53 -0.28 4.12
N GLN A 156 -3.71 -1.06 4.83
CA GLN A 156 -2.27 -1.06 4.64
C GLN A 156 -1.91 -2.25 3.76
N VAL A 157 -1.33 -1.98 2.59
CA VAL A 157 -0.81 -3.01 1.70
C VAL A 157 0.65 -3.26 2.05
N ASP A 158 1.03 -4.51 2.26
CA ASP A 158 2.42 -4.86 2.56
C ASP A 158 3.34 -4.57 1.38
N SER A 159 4.58 -4.13 1.66
CA SER A 159 5.54 -3.74 0.62
C SER A 159 6.05 -4.92 -0.20
N ILE A 160 6.08 -6.11 0.40
CA ILE A 160 6.53 -7.35 -0.21
C ILE A 160 5.43 -8.38 -0.06
N GLN A 161 4.89 -8.80 -1.19
CA GLN A 161 3.85 -9.83 -1.27
C GLN A 161 4.40 -11.01 -2.09
N ASP A 162 4.33 -12.19 -1.53
CA ASP A 162 4.79 -13.43 -2.21
C ASP A 162 3.70 -14.08 -3.08
N GLU A 163 2.43 -13.68 -2.89
CA GLU A 163 1.29 -14.26 -3.61
C GLU A 163 0.30 -13.17 -4.06
N GLU A 164 -0.51 -13.47 -5.08
CA GLU A 164 -1.68 -12.66 -5.42
C GLU A 164 -2.59 -12.59 -4.21
N HIS A 165 -2.99 -11.37 -3.82
CA HIS A 165 -3.84 -11.17 -2.65
C HIS A 165 -5.01 -10.26 -2.97
N GLN A 166 -6.20 -10.69 -2.57
CA GLN A 166 -7.40 -9.88 -2.63
C GLN A 166 -7.79 -9.43 -1.22
N TYR A 167 -7.70 -8.13 -0.99
CA TYR A 167 -8.17 -7.51 0.25
C TYR A 167 -9.69 -7.34 0.20
N VAL A 168 -10.36 -7.58 1.32
CA VAL A 168 -11.81 -7.45 1.42
C VAL A 168 -12.16 -6.37 2.42
N LEU A 169 -12.95 -5.37 2.01
CA LEU A 169 -13.42 -4.28 2.86
C LEU A 169 -14.95 -4.21 2.87
N GLN A 170 -15.51 -3.82 3.99
CA GLN A 170 -16.96 -3.66 4.17
C GLN A 170 -17.29 -2.25 4.66
N PHE A 171 -18.36 -1.67 4.11
CA PHE A 171 -18.78 -0.31 4.38
C PHE A 171 -20.29 -0.29 4.74
N PRO A 172 -20.61 -0.61 6.02
CA PRO A 172 -21.98 -0.51 6.52
C PRO A 172 -22.32 0.96 6.80
N LEU A 173 -23.14 1.60 5.97
CA LEU A 173 -23.53 2.98 6.13
C LEU A 173 -24.76 3.10 7.04
N PRO A 174 -24.68 3.83 8.17
CA PRO A 174 -25.83 4.12 9.01
C PRO A 174 -26.79 5.09 8.32
N SER A 175 -28.09 4.78 8.32
CA SER A 175 -29.12 5.68 7.80
C SER A 175 -29.29 6.89 8.69
N MET A 176 -29.39 8.10 8.11
CA MET A 176 -29.69 9.33 8.84
C MET A 176 -31.12 9.39 9.36
N ASN A 177 -32.02 8.53 8.85
CA ASN A 177 -33.43 8.50 9.26
C ASN A 177 -33.69 7.63 10.49
N ILE A 178 -32.69 6.90 10.99
CA ILE A 178 -32.80 6.16 12.25
C ILE A 178 -32.57 7.15 13.39
N PRO A 179 -33.51 7.30 14.35
CA PRO A 179 -33.31 8.17 15.50
C PRO A 179 -32.11 7.69 16.30
N VAL A 180 -31.04 8.48 16.34
CA VAL A 180 -29.92 8.22 17.23
C VAL A 180 -30.38 8.61 18.64
N LEU A 181 -30.42 7.64 19.57
CA LEU A 181 -30.70 7.91 20.97
C LEU A 181 -29.51 8.72 21.55
N VAL A 182 -29.63 10.04 21.52
CA VAL A 182 -28.68 10.92 22.23
C VAL A 182 -28.99 10.78 23.72
N ARG A 183 -28.12 10.08 24.45
CA ARG A 183 -28.19 10.06 25.93
C ARG A 183 -28.02 11.48 26.42
N ASN A 184 -28.89 11.90 27.34
CA ASN A 184 -28.94 13.23 27.93
C ASN A 184 -27.55 13.77 28.25
N VAL A 185 -27.21 14.91 27.67
CA VAL A 185 -26.04 15.69 28.07
C VAL A 185 -26.51 16.53 29.26
N PHE A 186 -26.10 16.16 30.46
CA PHE A 186 -26.32 16.96 31.64
C PHE A 186 -25.35 18.16 31.64
N TYR A 187 -25.88 19.37 31.56
CA TYR A 187 -25.12 20.56 31.86
C TYR A 187 -25.23 20.81 33.36
N PRO A 188 -24.14 21.03 34.10
CA PRO A 188 -24.23 21.52 35.46
C PRO A 188 -24.80 22.96 35.38
N PHE A 189 -25.88 23.22 36.09
CA PHE A 189 -26.35 24.55 36.33
C PHE A 189 -25.49 25.13 37.45
N ASP A 190 -24.91 26.31 37.21
CA ASP A 190 -24.29 27.16 38.26
C ASP A 190 -25.35 27.79 39.17
#